data_e77d6cc0a6ae905da9a01eb52f20a272
#
_entry.id   e77d6cc0a6ae905da9a01eb52f20a272
#
_cell.length_a   1.000
_cell.length_b   1.000
_cell.length_c   1.000
_cell.angle_alpha   90.00
_cell.angle_beta   90.00
_cell.angle_gamma   90.00
#
_symmetry.space_group_name_H-M   'P 1'
#
loop_
_entity.id
_entity.type
_entity.pdbx_description
1 polymer ?
#
loop_
_entity_poly.entity_id
_entity_poly.type
_entity_poly.pdbx_seq_one_letter_code
_entity_poly.pdbx_strand_id
1 'polypeptide(L)'
;MARFGSSARLASWAGRCPGHHESAGKHKSGRSRPGSKWLAATLAQCAEAAGRSKGTYLGAQFQRLRGRRGHPKARKAVEHSILVAAYHVLDRHVPYQDLGADWFMRRRPEAHARRLAQQIEALGFRVTIEPTDQAA
;
A
#
# COMPACT_ATOMS: atom_id res chain seq x y z
N MET A 1 1.51 23.04 1.69
CA MET A 1 1.02 22.12 0.61
C MET A 1 -0.01 22.74 -0.34
N ALA A 2 -0.40 23.99 -0.13
CA ALA A 2 -1.42 24.71 -0.93
C ALA A 2 -1.24 24.60 -2.47
N ARG A 3 0.01 24.63 -2.96
CA ARG A 3 0.33 24.53 -4.41
C ARG A 3 -0.23 23.26 -5.08
N PHE A 4 -0.33 22.15 -4.37
CA PHE A 4 -0.79 20.89 -4.96
C PHE A 4 -2.28 20.65 -4.79
N GLY A 5 -2.92 21.25 -3.78
CA GLY A 5 -4.33 21.12 -3.48
C GLY A 5 -4.81 19.71 -3.09
N SER A 6 -3.99 18.65 -3.31
CA SER A 6 -4.28 17.28 -2.84
C SER A 6 -3.04 16.39 -2.91
N SER A 7 -3.02 15.33 -2.09
CA SER A 7 -1.98 14.30 -2.11
C SER A 7 -1.90 13.57 -3.45
N ALA A 8 -3.03 13.37 -4.12
CA ALA A 8 -3.09 12.73 -5.44
C ALA A 8 -2.37 13.58 -6.51
N ARG A 9 -2.54 14.91 -6.49
CA ARG A 9 -1.83 15.81 -7.40
C ARG A 9 -0.33 15.84 -7.14
N LEU A 10 0.09 15.85 -5.87
CA LEU A 10 1.50 15.73 -5.49
C LEU A 10 2.09 14.41 -6.01
N ALA A 11 1.41 13.28 -5.79
CA ALA A 11 1.89 11.97 -6.23
C ALA A 11 1.95 11.86 -7.77
N SER A 12 1.02 12.47 -8.48
CA SER A 12 1.02 12.55 -9.94
C SER A 12 2.18 13.38 -10.45
N TRP A 13 2.42 14.57 -9.87
CA TRP A 13 3.54 15.44 -10.19
C TRP A 13 4.89 14.75 -9.95
N ALA A 14 5.01 14.02 -8.84
CA ALA A 14 6.21 13.26 -8.49
C ALA A 14 6.43 12.00 -9.35
N GLY A 15 5.50 11.65 -10.25
CA GLY A 15 5.58 10.43 -11.05
C GLY A 15 5.46 9.15 -10.21
N ARG A 16 4.71 9.21 -9.10
CA ARG A 16 4.48 8.06 -8.20
C ARG A 16 3.07 7.47 -8.32
N CYS A 17 2.32 7.89 -9.33
CA CYS A 17 1.05 7.27 -9.71
C CYS A 17 1.22 6.36 -10.93
N PRO A 18 0.41 5.29 -11.06
CA PRO A 18 0.32 4.54 -12.30
C PRO A 18 -0.09 5.49 -13.44
N GLY A 19 0.48 5.31 -14.62
CA GLY A 19 0.04 6.00 -15.80
C GLY A 19 -1.33 5.47 -16.23
N HIS A 20 -2.15 6.36 -16.80
CA HIS A 20 -3.40 5.98 -17.43
C HIS A 20 -3.19 6.05 -18.94
N HIS A 21 -3.02 4.89 -19.56
CA HIS A 21 -2.91 4.75 -21.02
C HIS A 21 -3.92 3.71 -21.47
N GLU A 22 -5.12 4.21 -21.76
CA GLU A 22 -6.25 3.39 -22.20
C GLU A 22 -6.78 3.95 -23.51
N SER A 23 -7.14 3.09 -24.45
CA SER A 23 -7.74 3.45 -25.73
C SER A 23 -8.74 2.39 -26.13
N ALA A 24 -9.97 2.81 -26.47
CA ALA A 24 -11.07 1.93 -26.86
C ALA A 24 -11.32 0.78 -25.88
N GLY A 25 -11.31 1.06 -24.56
CA GLY A 25 -11.51 0.06 -23.50
C GLY A 25 -10.33 -0.89 -23.30
N LYS A 26 -9.21 -0.72 -24.01
CA LYS A 26 -8.01 -1.56 -23.88
C LYS A 26 -6.94 -0.83 -23.07
N HIS A 27 -6.56 -1.40 -21.94
CA HIS A 27 -5.46 -0.90 -21.10
C HIS A 27 -4.12 -1.25 -21.75
N LYS A 28 -3.38 -0.23 -22.23
CA LYS A 28 -2.11 -0.42 -22.95
C LYS A 28 -0.89 -0.42 -22.03
N SER A 29 -0.83 0.50 -21.05
CA SER A 29 0.32 0.62 -20.15
C SER A 29 -0.04 1.34 -18.85
N GLY A 30 0.50 0.83 -17.73
CA GLY A 30 0.47 1.50 -16.43
C GLY A 30 1.80 2.18 -16.07
N ARG A 31 2.69 2.46 -17.04
CA ARG A 31 3.97 3.11 -16.80
C ARG A 31 3.77 4.50 -16.21
N SER A 32 4.36 4.76 -15.05
CA SER A 32 4.32 6.07 -14.41
C SER A 32 5.12 7.10 -15.21
N ARG A 33 4.70 8.36 -15.12
CA ARG A 33 5.44 9.49 -15.71
C ARG A 33 6.82 9.61 -15.07
N PRO A 34 7.84 10.13 -15.80
CA PRO A 34 9.08 10.55 -15.19
C PRO A 34 8.77 11.75 -14.26
N GLY A 35 9.22 11.68 -13.02
CA GLY A 35 9.19 12.78 -12.07
C GLY A 35 10.59 13.24 -11.75
N SER A 36 10.78 14.01 -10.65
CA SER A 36 12.11 14.33 -10.16
C SER A 36 12.90 13.06 -9.86
N LYS A 37 14.07 12.90 -10.51
CA LYS A 37 14.94 11.74 -10.29
C LYS A 37 15.48 11.68 -8.86
N TRP A 38 15.72 12.80 -8.23
CA TRP A 38 16.20 12.91 -6.86
C TRP A 38 15.13 12.43 -5.86
N LEU A 39 13.92 12.98 -5.97
CA LEU A 39 12.79 12.54 -5.15
C LEU A 39 12.49 11.06 -5.37
N ALA A 40 12.60 10.59 -6.60
CA ALA A 40 12.42 9.17 -6.94
C ALA A 40 13.42 8.27 -6.23
N ALA A 41 14.71 8.64 -6.23
CA ALA A 41 15.77 7.88 -5.58
C ALA A 41 15.57 7.85 -4.05
N THR A 42 15.29 9.00 -3.44
CA THR A 42 15.01 9.09 -1.99
C THR A 42 13.81 8.25 -1.59
N LEU A 43 12.68 8.37 -2.30
CA LEU A 43 11.49 7.58 -2.00
C LEU A 43 11.72 6.07 -2.19
N ALA A 44 12.54 5.67 -3.16
CA ALA A 44 12.89 4.27 -3.35
C ALA A 44 13.69 3.74 -2.15
N GLN A 45 14.68 4.48 -1.65
CA GLN A 45 15.45 4.11 -0.45
C GLN A 45 14.54 4.04 0.79
N CYS A 46 13.66 5.02 0.98
CA CYS A 46 12.69 5.01 2.07
C CYS A 46 11.74 3.79 2.00
N ALA A 47 11.26 3.45 0.80
CA ALA A 47 10.38 2.31 0.60
C ALA A 47 11.08 0.97 0.86
N GLU A 48 12.36 0.85 0.48
CA GLU A 48 13.18 -0.34 0.81
C GLU A 48 13.41 -0.46 2.32
N ALA A 49 13.71 0.65 3.00
CA ALA A 49 13.85 0.66 4.45
C ALA A 49 12.53 0.28 5.15
N ALA A 50 11.41 0.87 4.73
CA ALA A 50 10.08 0.54 5.23
C ALA A 50 9.73 -0.94 5.00
N GLY A 51 10.09 -1.51 3.84
CA GLY A 51 9.88 -2.92 3.53
C GLY A 51 10.63 -3.90 4.44
N ARG A 52 11.70 -3.45 5.10
CA ARG A 52 12.46 -4.22 6.12
C ARG A 52 11.94 -4.00 7.54
N SER A 53 11.16 -2.94 7.78
CA SER A 53 10.63 -2.62 9.09
C SER A 53 9.49 -3.57 9.47
N LYS A 54 9.67 -4.31 10.56
CA LYS A 54 8.64 -5.20 11.10
C LYS A 54 7.63 -4.41 11.94
N GLY A 55 6.41 -4.92 12.04
CA GLY A 55 5.37 -4.32 12.89
C GLY A 55 4.73 -3.04 12.37
N THR A 56 5.15 -2.52 11.22
CA THR A 56 4.66 -1.26 10.65
C THR A 56 3.66 -1.48 9.51
N TYR A 57 2.76 -0.51 9.31
CA TYR A 57 1.82 -0.50 8.20
C TYR A 57 2.52 -0.57 6.83
N LEU A 58 3.56 0.26 6.62
CA LEU A 58 4.28 0.31 5.35
C LEU A 58 5.05 -0.98 5.07
N GLY A 59 5.63 -1.58 6.11
CA GLY A 59 6.29 -2.89 6.02
C GLY A 59 5.30 -3.99 5.62
N ALA A 60 4.14 -4.04 6.28
CA ALA A 60 3.09 -4.99 5.95
C ALA A 60 2.54 -4.78 4.53
N GLN A 61 2.36 -3.53 4.09
CA GLN A 61 1.97 -3.18 2.73
C GLN A 61 3.00 -3.71 1.71
N PHE A 62 4.29 -3.48 1.96
CA PHE A 62 5.37 -3.91 1.09
C PHE A 62 5.36 -5.44 0.93
N GLN A 63 5.37 -6.19 2.03
CA GLN A 63 5.42 -7.65 1.99
C GLN A 63 4.19 -8.26 1.31
N ARG A 64 2.99 -7.74 1.62
CA ARG A 64 1.74 -8.18 1.00
C ARG A 64 1.73 -7.96 -0.51
N LEU A 65 2.22 -6.81 -0.98
CA LEU A 65 2.26 -6.49 -2.40
C LEU A 65 3.40 -7.24 -3.12
N ARG A 66 4.53 -7.44 -2.45
CA ARG A 66 5.67 -8.19 -2.98
C ARG A 66 5.27 -9.62 -3.34
N GLY A 67 4.54 -10.32 -2.46
CA GLY A 67 4.06 -11.68 -2.72
C GLY A 67 3.08 -11.78 -3.90
N ARG A 68 2.30 -10.72 -4.19
CA ARG A 68 1.27 -10.73 -5.25
C ARG A 68 1.71 -10.14 -6.58
N ARG A 69 2.55 -9.12 -6.55
CA ARG A 69 2.86 -8.27 -7.70
C ARG A 69 4.35 -8.15 -8.00
N GLY A 70 5.18 -8.76 -7.14
CA GLY A 70 6.63 -8.67 -7.22
C GLY A 70 7.20 -7.40 -6.58
N HIS A 71 8.51 -7.42 -6.34
CA HIS A 71 9.26 -6.39 -5.62
C HIS A 71 9.15 -4.98 -6.25
N PRO A 72 9.31 -4.78 -7.58
CA PRO A 72 9.27 -3.43 -8.15
C PRO A 72 7.94 -2.73 -7.97
N LYS A 73 6.82 -3.48 -8.09
CA LYS A 73 5.47 -2.93 -7.91
C LYS A 73 5.16 -2.65 -6.44
N ALA A 74 5.63 -3.51 -5.52
CA ALA A 74 5.51 -3.29 -4.08
C ALA A 74 6.24 -2.01 -3.66
N ARG A 75 7.50 -1.83 -4.09
CA ARG A 75 8.28 -0.63 -3.83
C ARG A 75 7.55 0.62 -4.31
N LYS A 76 7.08 0.65 -5.57
CA LYS A 76 6.33 1.78 -6.13
C LYS A 76 5.08 2.13 -5.34
N ALA A 77 4.33 1.15 -4.88
CA ALA A 77 3.15 1.38 -4.06
C ALA A 77 3.49 1.99 -2.69
N VAL A 78 4.60 1.55 -2.08
CA VAL A 78 5.06 2.12 -0.80
C VAL A 78 5.65 3.50 -1.00
N GLU A 79 6.41 3.78 -2.08
CA GLU A 79 6.84 5.12 -2.46
C GLU A 79 5.65 6.10 -2.54
N HIS A 80 4.55 5.66 -3.17
CA HIS A 80 3.30 6.44 -3.24
C HIS A 80 2.71 6.69 -1.85
N SER A 81 2.60 5.65 -1.00
CA SER A 81 2.04 5.77 0.34
C SER A 81 2.86 6.70 1.24
N ILE A 82 4.19 6.63 1.17
CA ILE A 82 5.09 7.55 1.89
C ILE A 82 4.83 9.01 1.45
N LEU A 83 4.70 9.25 0.16
CA LEU A 83 4.48 10.60 -0.37
C LEU A 83 3.10 11.16 0.03
N VAL A 84 2.07 10.31 0.04
CA VAL A 84 0.73 10.68 0.53
C VAL A 84 0.76 11.01 2.02
N ALA A 85 1.44 10.19 2.84
CA ALA A 85 1.61 10.46 4.25
C ALA A 85 2.36 11.78 4.50
N ALA A 86 3.47 12.01 3.78
CA ALA A 86 4.23 13.25 3.86
C ALA A 86 3.37 14.47 3.48
N TYR A 87 2.50 14.36 2.46
CA TYR A 87 1.56 15.43 2.13
C TYR A 87 0.68 15.78 3.33
N HIS A 88 0.04 14.79 3.96
CA HIS A 88 -0.88 15.04 5.07
C HIS A 88 -0.17 15.56 6.34
N VAL A 89 1.04 15.06 6.63
CA VAL A 89 1.87 15.57 7.73
C VAL A 89 2.17 17.06 7.53
N LEU A 90 2.58 17.45 6.31
CA LEU A 90 2.94 18.84 6.00
C LEU A 90 1.73 19.77 5.83
N ASP A 91 0.61 19.25 5.36
CA ASP A 91 -0.60 20.04 5.10
C ASP A 91 -1.40 20.32 6.38
N ARG A 92 -1.44 19.33 7.28
CA ARG A 92 -2.22 19.40 8.53
C ARG A 92 -1.36 19.74 9.75
N HIS A 93 -0.04 19.80 9.60
CA HIS A 93 0.91 19.98 10.71
C HIS A 93 0.73 18.97 11.86
N VAL A 94 0.45 17.72 11.51
CA VAL A 94 0.28 16.61 12.47
C VAL A 94 1.39 15.58 12.29
N PRO A 95 1.85 14.90 13.35
CA PRO A 95 2.83 13.84 13.24
C PRO A 95 2.26 12.63 12.49
N TYR A 96 3.14 11.86 11.87
CA TYR A 96 2.77 10.58 11.27
C TYR A 96 2.37 9.59 12.35
N GLN A 97 1.22 8.94 12.17
CA GLN A 97 0.76 7.84 13.01
C GLN A 97 0.77 6.55 12.19
N ASP A 98 1.52 5.55 12.66
CA ASP A 98 1.55 4.25 12.02
C ASP A 98 0.27 3.46 12.35
N LEU A 99 -0.36 2.91 11.31
CA LEU A 99 -1.60 2.15 11.44
C LEU A 99 -1.40 0.72 11.96
N GLY A 100 -0.14 0.29 12.08
CA GLY A 100 0.24 -1.06 12.49
C GLY A 100 0.21 -2.09 11.36
N ALA A 101 0.92 -3.20 11.57
CA ALA A 101 1.03 -4.27 10.57
C ALA A 101 -0.29 -5.01 10.34
N ASP A 102 -1.14 -5.05 11.33
CA ASP A 102 -2.42 -5.75 11.37
C ASP A 102 -3.58 -4.97 10.72
N TRP A 103 -3.34 -3.72 10.30
CA TRP A 103 -4.36 -2.85 9.71
C TRP A 103 -5.11 -3.51 8.54
N PHE A 104 -4.39 -4.24 7.67
CA PHE A 104 -5.01 -4.93 6.52
C PHE A 104 -5.93 -6.08 6.94
N MET A 105 -5.66 -6.71 8.07
CA MET A 105 -6.49 -7.77 8.65
C MET A 105 -7.73 -7.16 9.30
N ARG A 106 -7.54 -6.14 10.15
CA ARG A 106 -8.62 -5.44 10.86
C ARG A 106 -9.61 -4.76 9.92
N ARG A 107 -9.17 -4.32 8.75
CA ARG A 107 -10.05 -3.65 7.77
C ARG A 107 -11.08 -4.59 7.16
N ARG A 108 -10.80 -5.88 7.03
CA ARG A 108 -11.70 -6.91 6.45
C ARG A 108 -11.50 -8.24 7.16
N PRO A 109 -11.91 -8.36 8.42
CA PRO A 109 -11.62 -9.53 9.24
C PRO A 109 -12.24 -10.81 8.67
N GLU A 110 -13.49 -10.76 8.21
CA GLU A 110 -14.17 -11.91 7.61
C GLU A 110 -13.46 -12.44 6.35
N ALA A 111 -13.07 -11.53 5.45
CA ALA A 111 -12.36 -11.94 4.24
C ALA A 111 -10.97 -12.53 4.56
N HIS A 112 -10.35 -12.07 5.65
CA HIS A 112 -9.09 -12.62 6.13
C HIS A 112 -9.31 -14.01 6.75
N ALA A 113 -10.33 -14.18 7.58
CA ALA A 113 -10.69 -15.44 8.19
C ALA A 113 -11.03 -16.51 7.14
N ARG A 114 -11.86 -16.18 6.14
CA ARG A 114 -12.18 -17.08 5.02
C ARG A 114 -10.92 -17.53 4.25
N ARG A 115 -9.98 -16.62 4.01
CA ARG A 115 -8.73 -16.96 3.33
C ARG A 115 -7.86 -17.93 4.16
N LEU A 116 -7.81 -17.74 5.48
CA LEU A 116 -7.08 -18.64 6.36
C LEU A 116 -7.75 -20.02 6.41
N ALA A 117 -9.08 -20.07 6.49
CA ALA A 117 -9.83 -21.33 6.42
C ALA A 117 -9.51 -22.10 5.13
N GLN A 118 -9.58 -21.45 3.98
CA GLN A 118 -9.23 -22.08 2.70
C GLN A 118 -7.78 -22.63 2.66
N GLN A 119 -6.84 -21.94 3.30
CA GLN A 119 -5.47 -22.44 3.40
C GLN A 119 -5.37 -23.71 4.27
N ILE A 120 -6.13 -23.76 5.37
CA ILE A 120 -6.17 -24.94 6.25
C ILE A 120 -6.91 -26.09 5.57
N GLU A 121 -8.00 -25.81 4.87
CA GLU A 121 -8.76 -26.80 4.10
C GLU A 121 -7.92 -27.43 2.97
N ALA A 122 -7.06 -26.63 2.33
CA ALA A 122 -6.13 -27.12 1.32
C ALA A 122 -5.08 -28.11 1.87
N LEU A 123 -4.88 -28.12 3.20
CA LEU A 123 -4.03 -29.11 3.90
C LEU A 123 -4.80 -30.40 4.31
N GLY A 124 -6.10 -30.50 3.95
CA GLY A 124 -6.94 -31.65 4.24
C GLY A 124 -7.73 -31.57 5.56
N PHE A 125 -7.78 -30.41 6.20
CA PHE A 125 -8.55 -30.20 7.44
C PHE A 125 -9.89 -29.54 7.15
N ARG A 126 -10.90 -29.80 7.98
CA ARG A 126 -12.19 -29.10 7.95
C ARG A 126 -12.12 -27.91 8.91
N VAL A 127 -12.57 -26.74 8.48
CA VAL A 127 -12.57 -25.51 9.28
C VAL A 127 -13.98 -24.96 9.39
N THR A 128 -14.42 -24.65 10.61
CA THR A 128 -15.64 -23.91 10.89
C THR A 128 -15.27 -22.54 11.44
N ILE A 129 -15.85 -21.47 10.89
CA ILE A 129 -15.60 -20.09 11.35
C ILE A 129 -16.87 -19.59 12.01
N GLU A 130 -16.78 -19.29 13.31
CA GLU A 130 -17.85 -18.69 14.08
C GLU A 130 -17.40 -17.32 14.60
N PRO A 131 -18.23 -16.27 14.48
CA PRO A 131 -17.92 -14.98 15.09
C PRO A 131 -17.91 -15.13 16.61
N THR A 132 -16.93 -14.53 17.28
CA THR A 132 -16.95 -14.41 18.74
C THR A 132 -17.78 -13.20 19.14
N ASP A 133 -18.64 -13.33 20.16
CA ASP A 133 -19.50 -12.25 20.70
C ASP A 133 -18.73 -11.06 21.31
N GLN A 134 -17.40 -11.04 21.24
CA GLN A 134 -16.54 -10.00 21.81
C GLN A 134 -16.10 -8.90 20.83
N ALA A 135 -16.73 -8.77 19.69
CA ALA A 135 -16.45 -7.72 18.71
C ALA A 135 -17.48 -6.58 18.78
N ALA A 136 -17.69 -6.02 19.95
CA ALA A 136 -18.41 -4.76 20.16
C ALA A 136 -17.46 -3.67 20.64
#